data_3efe421a1dabfa638fa85cf793668687
#
_entry.id   3efe421a1dabfa638fa85cf793668687
#
_cell.length_a   1.000
_cell.length_b   1.000
_cell.length_c   1.000
_cell.angle_alpha   90.00
_cell.angle_beta   90.00
_cell.angle_gamma   90.00
#
_symmetry.space_group_name_H-M   'P 1'
#
loop_
_entity.id
_entity.type
_entity.pdbx_description
1 polymer ?
#
loop_
_entity_poly.entity_id
_entity_poly.type
_entity_poly.pdbx_seq_one_letter_code
_entity_poly.pdbx_strand_id
1 'polypeptide(L)'
;MRILVCGGSGFIGRALCRNLIAQRHQVNIYTHIHDVTKILKKATFLKNTFGSQNFRLVNLYNEFPNVDVIINLSGESIAKKKLTHKRMDEILSSRLDTLNLLFEEYKLRAPKLFIQASATGIYKDKAQCDETGKLGDNDYAKICKAIEDKALSFAKNSTFRYSKICLARIGVVVGRGGGLSRNLRFLPKLHFMPGDNTIPYILLNDIIEAFNLIINKMLSGPVNLCSDDYVTLNKLIELCKPYCPIAVPCPRKLLELDKRGELLLADQKVTPSVLLENGFTFTKIK
;
A
#
# COMPACT_ATOMS: atom_id res chain seq x y z
N MET A 1 2.45 17.19 13.14
CA MET A 1 2.00 17.56 11.79
C MET A 1 0.52 17.26 11.64
N ARG A 2 -0.15 17.93 10.71
CA ARG A 2 -1.53 17.61 10.28
C ARG A 2 -1.43 16.67 9.08
N ILE A 3 -2.00 15.48 9.20
CA ILE A 3 -1.85 14.42 8.18
C ILE A 3 -3.23 13.96 7.73
N LEU A 4 -3.45 13.88 6.42
CA LEU A 4 -4.62 13.23 5.82
C LEU A 4 -4.24 11.82 5.36
N VAL A 5 -5.00 10.82 5.81
CA VAL A 5 -4.81 9.43 5.37
C VAL A 5 -6.06 8.97 4.62
N CYS A 6 -5.95 8.80 3.32
CA CYS A 6 -6.96 8.12 2.51
C CYS A 6 -6.73 6.60 2.62
N GLY A 7 -7.79 5.84 2.86
CA GLY A 7 -7.67 4.40 3.12
C GLY A 7 -7.26 4.04 4.56
N GLY A 8 -7.33 4.99 5.50
CA GLY A 8 -6.98 4.81 6.92
C GLY A 8 -7.75 3.71 7.66
N SER A 9 -8.84 3.21 7.10
CA SER A 9 -9.59 2.04 7.63
C SER A 9 -9.14 0.69 7.08
N GLY A 10 -8.24 0.69 6.10
CA GLY A 10 -7.65 -0.51 5.50
C GLY A 10 -6.64 -1.21 6.43
N PHE A 11 -6.04 -2.28 5.95
CA PHE A 11 -5.07 -3.07 6.72
C PHE A 11 -3.84 -2.24 7.12
N ILE A 12 -3.13 -1.69 6.15
CA ILE A 12 -1.97 -0.83 6.38
C ILE A 12 -2.42 0.47 7.05
N GLY A 13 -3.48 1.10 6.53
CA GLY A 13 -3.95 2.40 7.00
C GLY A 13 -4.31 2.43 8.49
N ARG A 14 -4.94 1.38 9.04
CA ARG A 14 -5.24 1.30 10.47
C ARG A 14 -3.99 1.24 11.34
N ALA A 15 -2.99 0.45 10.93
CA ALA A 15 -1.74 0.35 11.67
C ALA A 15 -1.00 1.69 11.61
N LEU A 16 -0.94 2.31 10.44
CA LEU A 16 -0.32 3.61 10.25
C LEU A 16 -1.04 4.72 11.04
N CYS A 17 -2.36 4.83 10.95
CA CYS A 17 -3.10 5.83 11.72
C CYS A 17 -2.89 5.67 13.22
N ARG A 18 -2.87 4.44 13.74
CA ARG A 18 -2.60 4.19 15.16
C ARG A 18 -1.21 4.67 15.57
N ASN A 19 -0.19 4.40 14.76
CA ASN A 19 1.17 4.84 15.00
C ASN A 19 1.28 6.38 14.95
N LEU A 20 0.72 7.03 13.90
CA LEU A 20 0.74 8.49 13.76
C LEU A 20 0.02 9.20 14.94
N ILE A 21 -1.10 8.66 15.41
CA ILE A 21 -1.82 9.17 16.59
C ILE A 21 -0.96 9.02 17.85
N ALA A 22 -0.30 7.87 18.03
CA ALA A 22 0.60 7.64 19.16
C ALA A 22 1.80 8.63 19.17
N GLN A 23 2.25 9.03 17.99
CA GLN A 23 3.28 10.08 17.80
C GLN A 23 2.72 11.51 17.93
N ARG A 24 1.47 11.69 18.38
CA ARG A 24 0.79 12.97 18.58
C ARG A 24 0.62 13.80 17.31
N HIS A 25 0.53 13.16 16.14
CA HIS A 25 0.10 13.84 14.91
C HIS A 25 -1.40 14.07 14.92
N GLN A 26 -1.86 15.16 14.29
CA GLN A 26 -3.28 15.39 14.03
C GLN A 26 -3.68 14.59 12.79
N VAL A 27 -4.37 13.47 12.97
CA VAL A 27 -4.73 12.55 11.90
C VAL A 27 -6.14 12.81 11.39
N ASN A 28 -6.27 13.05 10.10
CA ASN A 28 -7.54 13.13 9.38
C ASN A 28 -7.68 11.89 8.51
N ILE A 29 -8.82 11.21 8.56
CA ILE A 29 -9.06 9.97 7.80
C ILE A 29 -10.15 10.23 6.78
N TYR A 30 -9.79 10.17 5.50
CA TYR A 30 -10.76 10.32 4.42
C TYR A 30 -11.51 9.02 4.14
N THR A 31 -12.83 9.12 3.94
CA THR A 31 -13.69 8.04 3.45
C THR A 31 -14.52 8.50 2.25
N HIS A 32 -14.56 7.68 1.21
CA HIS A 32 -15.36 7.89 -0.01
C HIS A 32 -16.83 7.45 0.13
N ILE A 33 -17.26 7.08 1.33
CA ILE A 33 -18.64 6.63 1.57
C ILE A 33 -19.60 7.82 1.49
N HIS A 34 -20.64 7.71 0.64
CA HIS A 34 -21.68 8.74 0.48
C HIS A 34 -22.91 8.50 1.36
N ASP A 35 -23.17 7.28 1.77
CA ASP A 35 -24.31 6.92 2.61
C ASP A 35 -24.07 7.33 4.06
N VAL A 36 -24.90 8.19 4.60
CA VAL A 36 -24.79 8.76 5.97
C VAL A 36 -24.78 7.65 7.01
N THR A 37 -25.64 6.64 6.88
CA THR A 37 -25.69 5.51 7.83
C THR A 37 -24.37 4.73 7.83
N LYS A 38 -23.79 4.51 6.65
CA LYS A 38 -22.49 3.85 6.53
C LYS A 38 -21.37 4.74 7.05
N ILE A 39 -21.44 6.07 6.86
CA ILE A 39 -20.48 7.01 7.44
C ILE A 39 -20.52 6.92 8.97
N LEU A 40 -21.70 6.92 9.59
CA LEU A 40 -21.83 6.80 11.04
C LEU A 40 -21.29 5.47 11.57
N LYS A 41 -21.62 4.35 10.93
CA LYS A 41 -21.03 3.03 11.25
C LYS A 41 -19.50 3.05 11.14
N LYS A 42 -18.97 3.71 10.10
CA LYS A 42 -17.53 3.86 9.92
C LYS A 42 -16.89 4.72 11.01
N ALA A 43 -17.53 5.82 11.37
CA ALA A 43 -17.07 6.70 12.45
C ALA A 43 -17.01 5.93 13.79
N THR A 44 -18.05 5.15 14.11
CA THR A 44 -18.08 4.29 15.30
C THR A 44 -16.96 3.26 15.30
N PHE A 45 -16.78 2.56 14.17
CA PHE A 45 -15.68 1.61 14.00
C PHE A 45 -14.30 2.25 14.24
N LEU A 46 -14.07 3.44 13.68
CA LEU A 46 -12.80 4.15 13.84
C LEU A 46 -12.61 4.67 15.26
N LYS A 47 -13.68 5.17 15.92
CA LYS A 47 -13.66 5.55 17.34
C LYS A 47 -13.25 4.38 18.24
N ASN A 48 -13.83 3.20 18.01
CA ASN A 48 -13.47 1.98 18.75
C ASN A 48 -12.03 1.51 18.45
N THR A 49 -11.49 1.86 17.28
CA THR A 49 -10.15 1.47 16.88
C THR A 49 -9.06 2.41 17.43
N PHE A 50 -9.32 3.72 17.47
CA PHE A 50 -8.31 4.76 17.76
C PHE A 50 -8.59 5.57 19.03
N GLY A 51 -9.75 5.42 19.64
CA GLY A 51 -10.22 6.32 20.70
C GLY A 51 -10.92 7.57 20.14
N SER A 52 -11.81 8.16 20.93
CA SER A 52 -12.77 9.18 20.46
C SER A 52 -12.17 10.55 20.12
N GLN A 53 -10.97 10.86 20.64
CA GLN A 53 -10.42 12.22 20.58
C GLN A 53 -9.22 12.40 19.65
N ASN A 54 -8.75 11.33 18.96
CA ASN A 54 -7.43 11.34 18.35
C ASN A 54 -7.44 11.44 16.82
N PHE A 55 -8.62 11.52 16.18
CA PHE A 55 -8.72 11.66 14.74
C PHE A 55 -9.97 12.40 14.30
N ARG A 56 -9.94 12.98 13.11
CA ARG A 56 -11.11 13.54 12.42
C ARG A 56 -11.46 12.67 11.21
N LEU A 57 -12.74 12.30 11.06
CA LEU A 57 -13.24 11.67 9.84
C LEU A 57 -13.62 12.75 8.83
N VAL A 58 -13.07 12.66 7.64
CA VAL A 58 -13.33 13.54 6.49
C VAL A 58 -14.09 12.75 5.42
N ASN A 59 -15.11 13.34 4.85
CA ASN A 59 -15.89 12.78 3.73
C ASN A 59 -16.26 13.92 2.76
N LEU A 60 -16.95 13.61 1.67
CA LEU A 60 -17.33 14.59 0.64
C LEU A 60 -18.30 15.69 1.11
N TYR A 61 -18.94 15.51 2.27
CA TYR A 61 -19.85 16.50 2.86
C TYR A 61 -19.16 17.43 3.87
N ASN A 62 -17.86 17.20 4.14
CA ASN A 62 -17.08 18.01 5.04
C ASN A 62 -16.04 18.83 4.27
N GLU A 63 -15.75 20.00 4.76
CA GLU A 63 -14.59 20.75 4.29
C GLU A 63 -13.29 19.95 4.56
N PHE A 64 -12.47 19.83 3.52
CA PHE A 64 -11.16 19.20 3.65
C PHE A 64 -10.22 20.09 4.46
N PRO A 65 -9.54 19.54 5.47
CA PRO A 65 -8.66 20.32 6.33
C PRO A 65 -7.36 20.72 5.61
N ASN A 66 -6.76 21.83 6.02
CA ASN A 66 -5.38 22.13 5.65
C ASN A 66 -4.45 21.12 6.30
N VAL A 67 -3.59 20.47 5.53
CA VAL A 67 -2.68 19.43 6.00
C VAL A 67 -1.26 19.65 5.53
N ASP A 68 -0.31 19.14 6.30
CA ASP A 68 1.12 19.18 5.96
C ASP A 68 1.51 17.99 5.08
N VAL A 69 0.85 16.85 5.29
CA VAL A 69 1.13 15.58 4.59
C VAL A 69 -0.18 14.92 4.15
N ILE A 70 -0.21 14.39 2.94
CA ILE A 70 -1.26 13.51 2.44
C ILE A 70 -0.66 12.13 2.18
N ILE A 71 -1.30 11.07 2.71
CA ILE A 71 -0.93 9.67 2.46
C ILE A 71 -2.12 8.98 1.80
N ASN A 72 -1.99 8.69 0.52
CA ASN A 72 -3.04 8.03 -0.25
C ASN A 72 -2.79 6.52 -0.35
N LEU A 73 -3.46 5.75 0.53
CA LEU A 73 -3.52 4.28 0.53
C LEU A 73 -4.88 3.78 0.02
N SER A 74 -5.71 4.66 -0.55
CA SER A 74 -7.04 4.29 -1.02
C SER A 74 -7.00 3.48 -2.31
N GLY A 75 -8.03 2.70 -2.52
CA GLY A 75 -8.26 1.94 -3.73
C GLY A 75 -8.95 0.60 -3.43
N GLU A 76 -9.65 0.11 -4.43
CA GLU A 76 -10.28 -1.21 -4.37
C GLU A 76 -9.22 -2.31 -4.21
N SER A 77 -9.53 -3.30 -3.37
CA SER A 77 -8.61 -4.40 -3.08
C SER A 77 -8.48 -5.34 -4.28
N ILE A 78 -7.23 -5.60 -4.68
CA ILE A 78 -6.90 -6.58 -5.72
C ILE A 78 -7.30 -8.00 -5.26
N ALA A 79 -7.10 -8.31 -3.99
CA ALA A 79 -7.26 -9.67 -3.46
C ALA A 79 -8.70 -10.07 -3.13
N LYS A 80 -9.67 -9.13 -3.18
CA LYS A 80 -11.03 -9.33 -2.64
C LYS A 80 -11.97 -10.08 -3.58
N LYS A 81 -11.80 -9.92 -4.89
CA LYS A 81 -12.64 -10.54 -5.93
C LYS A 81 -11.75 -11.09 -7.05
N LYS A 82 -12.29 -12.06 -7.82
CA LYS A 82 -11.63 -12.56 -9.03
C LYS A 82 -11.31 -11.40 -9.98
N LEU A 83 -10.11 -11.39 -10.56
CA LEU A 83 -9.65 -10.33 -11.46
C LEU A 83 -10.10 -10.61 -12.90
N THR A 84 -11.11 -9.89 -13.33
CA THR A 84 -11.56 -9.78 -14.73
C THR A 84 -11.06 -8.45 -15.30
N HIS A 85 -11.13 -8.24 -16.61
CA HIS A 85 -10.84 -6.94 -17.23
C HIS A 85 -11.66 -5.81 -16.58
N LYS A 86 -12.99 -5.99 -16.45
CA LYS A 86 -13.85 -5.04 -15.75
C LYS A 86 -13.37 -4.74 -14.32
N ARG A 87 -12.89 -5.77 -13.59
CA ARG A 87 -12.38 -5.57 -12.24
C ARG A 87 -11.05 -4.81 -12.21
N MET A 88 -10.20 -4.99 -13.21
CA MET A 88 -8.96 -4.21 -13.36
C MET A 88 -9.29 -2.73 -13.62
N ASP A 89 -10.28 -2.44 -14.45
CA ASP A 89 -10.76 -1.07 -14.68
C ASP A 89 -11.34 -0.45 -13.40
N GLU A 90 -12.12 -1.19 -12.62
CA GLU A 90 -12.61 -0.74 -11.31
C GLU A 90 -11.48 -0.45 -10.33
N ILE A 91 -10.42 -1.25 -10.35
CA ILE A 91 -9.23 -1.06 -9.52
C ILE A 91 -8.48 0.21 -9.92
N LEU A 92 -8.32 0.45 -11.20
CA LEU A 92 -7.66 1.66 -11.73
C LEU A 92 -8.51 2.90 -11.45
N SER A 93 -9.78 2.90 -11.85
CA SER A 93 -10.67 4.06 -11.69
C SER A 93 -10.80 4.47 -10.23
N SER A 94 -10.98 3.52 -9.29
CA SER A 94 -11.09 3.83 -7.86
C SER A 94 -9.88 4.60 -7.30
N ARG A 95 -8.70 4.41 -7.89
CA ARG A 95 -7.46 5.13 -7.50
C ARG A 95 -7.35 6.48 -8.19
N LEU A 96 -7.64 6.52 -9.47
CA LEU A 96 -7.62 7.78 -10.24
C LEU A 96 -8.67 8.76 -9.76
N ASP A 97 -9.88 8.29 -9.40
CA ASP A 97 -10.95 9.13 -8.86
C ASP A 97 -10.53 9.77 -7.52
N THR A 98 -9.90 8.98 -6.64
CA THR A 98 -9.38 9.55 -5.40
C THR A 98 -8.24 10.55 -5.66
N LEU A 99 -7.35 10.29 -6.61
CA LEU A 99 -6.29 11.23 -7.00
C LEU A 99 -6.88 12.53 -7.58
N ASN A 100 -7.88 12.43 -8.46
CA ASN A 100 -8.57 13.59 -9.01
C ASN A 100 -9.21 14.43 -7.91
N LEU A 101 -9.93 13.80 -6.97
CA LEU A 101 -10.51 14.49 -5.83
C LEU A 101 -9.44 15.20 -5.00
N LEU A 102 -8.36 14.51 -4.63
CA LEU A 102 -7.29 15.10 -3.83
C LEU A 102 -6.61 16.27 -4.56
N PHE A 103 -6.44 16.16 -5.87
CA PHE A 103 -5.91 17.27 -6.66
C PHE A 103 -6.85 18.46 -6.60
N GLU A 104 -8.15 18.30 -6.86
CA GLU A 104 -9.13 19.38 -6.84
C GLU A 104 -9.20 20.06 -5.47
N GLU A 105 -9.23 19.28 -4.40
CA GLU A 105 -9.31 19.81 -3.03
C GLU A 105 -8.05 20.57 -2.57
N TYR A 106 -6.90 20.21 -3.11
CA TYR A 106 -5.61 20.74 -2.65
C TYR A 106 -4.83 21.55 -3.68
N LYS A 107 -5.35 21.75 -4.89
CA LYS A 107 -4.65 22.51 -5.94
C LYS A 107 -4.33 23.98 -5.60
N LEU A 108 -5.03 24.57 -4.61
CA LEU A 108 -4.76 25.93 -4.11
C LEU A 108 -4.05 25.95 -2.75
N ARG A 109 -3.90 24.79 -2.09
CA ARG A 109 -3.32 24.65 -0.74
C ARG A 109 -2.56 23.33 -0.60
N ALA A 110 -1.64 23.11 -1.52
CA ALA A 110 -0.91 21.85 -1.62
C ALA A 110 -0.16 21.49 -0.32
N PRO A 111 -0.11 20.18 0.05
CA PRO A 111 0.65 19.72 1.20
C PRO A 111 2.16 19.89 0.95
N LYS A 112 2.97 19.84 2.00
CA LYS A 112 4.43 19.77 1.86
C LYS A 112 4.91 18.43 1.27
N LEU A 113 4.20 17.35 1.61
CA LEU A 113 4.49 16.00 1.15
C LEU A 113 3.21 15.28 0.73
N PHE A 114 3.22 14.72 -0.47
CA PHE A 114 2.17 13.85 -0.98
C PHE A 114 2.74 12.44 -1.20
N ILE A 115 2.25 11.45 -0.46
CA ILE A 115 2.67 10.05 -0.57
C ILE A 115 1.58 9.26 -1.29
N GLN A 116 1.89 8.75 -2.47
CA GLN A 116 1.00 7.89 -3.25
C GLN A 116 1.42 6.43 -3.12
N ALA A 117 0.51 5.59 -2.66
CA ALA A 117 0.74 4.15 -2.68
C ALA A 117 0.74 3.62 -4.12
N SER A 118 1.78 2.91 -4.45
CA SER A 118 2.01 2.12 -5.64
C SER A 118 2.39 0.69 -5.21
N ALA A 119 2.95 -0.13 -6.10
CA ALA A 119 3.38 -1.48 -5.76
C ALA A 119 4.68 -1.87 -6.50
N THR A 120 5.44 -2.79 -5.91
CA THR A 120 6.61 -3.39 -6.57
C THR A 120 6.25 -4.17 -7.84
N GLY A 121 4.99 -4.54 -8.02
CA GLY A 121 4.46 -5.11 -9.27
C GLY A 121 4.54 -4.19 -10.50
N ILE A 122 5.01 -2.94 -10.33
CA ILE A 122 5.34 -2.03 -11.44
C ILE A 122 6.59 -2.49 -12.22
N TYR A 123 7.50 -3.22 -11.58
CA TYR A 123 8.75 -3.66 -12.22
C TYR A 123 8.52 -4.83 -13.17
N LYS A 124 9.42 -4.95 -14.11
CA LYS A 124 9.44 -6.10 -15.03
C LYS A 124 9.62 -7.41 -14.25
N ASP A 125 8.98 -8.48 -14.71
CA ASP A 125 9.21 -9.82 -14.17
C ASP A 125 10.67 -10.25 -14.36
N LYS A 126 11.16 -11.10 -13.44
CA LYS A 126 12.56 -11.54 -13.34
C LYS A 126 13.56 -10.37 -13.18
N ALA A 127 13.10 -9.25 -12.64
CA ALA A 127 13.96 -8.12 -12.35
C ALA A 127 14.79 -8.35 -11.07
N GLN A 128 16.05 -7.93 -11.15
CA GLN A 128 16.86 -7.60 -9.98
C GLN A 128 17.16 -6.11 -10.07
N CYS A 129 16.54 -5.30 -9.22
CA CYS A 129 16.56 -3.84 -9.37
C CYS A 129 16.27 -3.11 -8.06
N ASP A 130 16.58 -1.84 -8.07
CA ASP A 130 16.18 -0.85 -7.09
C ASP A 130 15.07 0.06 -7.65
N GLU A 131 14.92 1.28 -7.11
CA GLU A 131 13.93 2.26 -7.52
C GLU A 131 14.09 2.74 -8.97
N THR A 132 15.27 2.56 -9.59
CA THR A 132 15.57 2.91 -10.99
C THR A 132 15.25 1.78 -11.96
N GLY A 133 14.79 0.65 -11.48
CA GLY A 133 14.52 -0.56 -12.27
C GLY A 133 13.55 -0.36 -13.43
N LYS A 134 13.73 -1.16 -14.48
CA LYS A 134 12.85 -1.13 -15.65
C LYS A 134 11.42 -1.53 -15.28
N LEU A 135 10.46 -0.73 -15.74
CA LEU A 135 9.05 -0.99 -15.54
C LEU A 135 8.57 -2.14 -16.43
N GLY A 136 7.61 -2.89 -15.92
CA GLY A 136 6.92 -3.95 -16.66
C GLY A 136 5.86 -3.40 -17.60
N ASP A 137 5.30 -4.30 -18.40
CA ASP A 137 4.26 -4.03 -19.39
C ASP A 137 2.97 -4.84 -19.18
N ASN A 138 2.94 -5.67 -18.14
CA ASN A 138 1.74 -6.40 -17.76
C ASN A 138 0.64 -5.46 -17.18
N ASP A 139 -0.57 -5.98 -17.00
CA ASP A 139 -1.73 -5.20 -16.55
C ASP A 139 -1.48 -4.51 -15.20
N TYR A 140 -0.78 -5.15 -14.26
CA TYR A 140 -0.48 -4.56 -12.95
C TYR A 140 0.52 -3.41 -13.06
N ALA A 141 1.56 -3.58 -13.86
CA ALA A 141 2.55 -2.54 -14.11
C ALA A 141 1.90 -1.32 -14.77
N LYS A 142 1.00 -1.53 -15.74
CA LYS A 142 0.23 -0.45 -16.38
C LYS A 142 -0.62 0.33 -15.39
N ILE A 143 -1.32 -0.37 -14.48
CA ILE A 143 -2.12 0.27 -13.42
C ILE A 143 -1.21 1.10 -12.50
N CYS A 144 -0.12 0.53 -12.01
CA CYS A 144 0.82 1.24 -11.15
C CYS A 144 1.39 2.46 -11.85
N LYS A 145 1.82 2.32 -13.10
CA LYS A 145 2.34 3.42 -13.91
C LYS A 145 1.32 4.54 -14.08
N ALA A 146 0.07 4.23 -14.42
CA ALA A 146 -0.97 5.24 -14.59
C ALA A 146 -1.23 6.03 -13.31
N ILE A 147 -1.18 5.36 -12.14
CA ILE A 147 -1.33 6.00 -10.82
C ILE A 147 -0.13 6.89 -10.50
N GLU A 148 1.09 6.42 -10.76
CA GLU A 148 2.32 7.19 -10.54
C GLU A 148 2.38 8.41 -11.46
N ASP A 149 2.11 8.25 -12.75
CA ASP A 149 2.07 9.34 -13.74
C ASP A 149 1.02 10.40 -13.34
N LYS A 150 -0.16 9.96 -12.87
CA LYS A 150 -1.21 10.88 -12.39
C LYS A 150 -0.74 11.67 -11.16
N ALA A 151 -0.14 11.02 -10.17
CA ALA A 151 0.36 11.69 -8.97
C ALA A 151 1.48 12.68 -9.33
N LEU A 152 2.42 12.30 -10.18
CA LEU A 152 3.50 13.17 -10.65
C LEU A 152 2.97 14.37 -11.45
N SER A 153 1.86 14.21 -12.17
CA SER A 153 1.25 15.31 -12.92
C SER A 153 0.83 16.49 -12.03
N PHE A 154 0.64 16.29 -10.72
CA PHE A 154 0.34 17.35 -9.76
C PHE A 154 1.43 18.42 -9.71
N ALA A 155 2.69 18.06 -9.89
CA ALA A 155 3.81 18.98 -9.92
C ALA A 155 3.71 20.06 -11.02
N LYS A 156 2.85 19.88 -12.04
CA LYS A 156 2.57 20.87 -13.06
C LYS A 156 1.70 22.03 -12.55
N ASN A 157 1.02 21.85 -11.42
CA ASN A 157 0.23 22.89 -10.79
C ASN A 157 1.14 23.88 -10.03
N SER A 158 0.80 25.17 -10.02
CA SER A 158 1.59 26.24 -9.43
C SER A 158 1.87 26.11 -7.93
N THR A 159 0.97 25.45 -7.18
CA THR A 159 1.14 25.21 -5.74
C THR A 159 1.80 23.85 -5.48
N PHE A 160 1.38 22.80 -6.17
CA PHE A 160 1.94 21.45 -6.01
C PHE A 160 3.39 21.32 -6.48
N ARG A 161 3.89 22.22 -7.33
CA ARG A 161 5.31 22.21 -7.75
C ARG A 161 6.30 22.33 -6.60
N TYR A 162 5.84 22.84 -5.46
CA TYR A 162 6.65 22.93 -4.23
C TYR A 162 6.45 21.73 -3.29
N SER A 163 5.50 20.88 -3.58
CA SER A 163 5.27 19.66 -2.82
C SER A 163 6.27 18.57 -3.21
N LYS A 164 6.77 17.85 -2.22
CA LYS A 164 7.47 16.60 -2.48
C LYS A 164 6.44 15.51 -2.76
N ILE A 165 6.61 14.77 -3.86
CA ILE A 165 5.73 13.67 -4.24
C ILE A 165 6.53 12.37 -4.08
N CYS A 166 6.10 11.50 -3.18
CA CYS A 166 6.68 10.19 -2.94
C CYS A 166 5.78 9.11 -3.54
N LEU A 167 6.37 8.20 -4.31
CA LEU A 167 5.71 7.05 -4.91
C LEU A 167 6.10 5.81 -4.10
N ALA A 168 5.26 5.43 -3.15
CA ALA A 168 5.51 4.32 -2.24
C ALA A 168 5.19 2.99 -2.94
N ARG A 169 6.21 2.32 -3.50
CA ARG A 169 6.11 1.02 -4.21
C ARG A 169 6.14 -0.12 -3.20
N ILE A 170 4.96 -0.57 -2.81
CA ILE A 170 4.76 -1.51 -1.69
C ILE A 170 4.86 -2.96 -2.19
N GLY A 171 5.68 -3.78 -1.53
CA GLY A 171 5.72 -5.23 -1.68
C GLY A 171 4.53 -5.93 -1.02
N VAL A 172 4.55 -7.27 -0.98
CA VAL A 172 3.51 -8.04 -0.30
C VAL A 172 3.61 -7.82 1.21
N VAL A 173 2.58 -7.22 1.81
CA VAL A 173 2.60 -6.91 3.24
C VAL A 173 2.20 -8.12 4.07
N VAL A 174 3.09 -8.54 4.94
CA VAL A 174 2.91 -9.65 5.89
C VAL A 174 2.58 -9.10 7.27
N GLY A 175 1.47 -9.56 7.84
CA GLY A 175 1.06 -9.15 9.19
C GLY A 175 -0.29 -9.73 9.59
N ARG A 176 -0.59 -9.70 10.89
CA ARG A 176 -1.86 -10.22 11.41
C ARG A 176 -3.05 -9.33 11.02
N GLY A 177 -4.15 -9.96 10.63
CA GLY A 177 -5.43 -9.26 10.42
C GLY A 177 -5.66 -8.67 9.03
N GLY A 178 -4.76 -8.86 8.06
CA GLY A 178 -4.95 -8.37 6.69
C GLY A 178 -3.99 -8.97 5.68
N GLY A 179 -3.99 -8.40 4.47
CA GLY A 179 -3.10 -8.82 3.38
C GLY A 179 -3.25 -10.30 3.01
N LEU A 180 -2.16 -10.91 2.58
CA LEU A 180 -2.10 -12.33 2.19
C LEU A 180 -2.45 -13.26 3.37
N SER A 181 -2.03 -12.94 4.59
CA SER A 181 -2.33 -13.72 5.80
C SER A 181 -3.84 -13.89 6.06
N ARG A 182 -4.64 -12.87 5.74
CA ARG A 182 -6.11 -12.96 5.86
C ARG A 182 -6.71 -13.88 4.81
N ASN A 183 -6.22 -13.83 3.57
CA ASN A 183 -6.73 -14.67 2.48
C ASN A 183 -6.40 -16.16 2.73
N LEU A 184 -5.28 -16.44 3.34
CA LEU A 184 -4.85 -17.78 3.68
C LEU A 184 -5.45 -18.32 5.01
N ARG A 185 -6.21 -17.50 5.75
CA ARG A 185 -6.63 -17.82 7.13
C ARG A 185 -7.30 -19.18 7.26
N PHE A 186 -8.19 -19.53 6.35
CA PHE A 186 -8.99 -20.74 6.38
C PHE A 186 -8.44 -21.87 5.50
N LEU A 187 -7.35 -21.63 4.79
CA LEU A 187 -6.67 -22.64 3.99
C LEU A 187 -5.60 -23.37 4.84
N PRO A 188 -5.24 -24.61 4.52
CA PRO A 188 -4.03 -25.22 5.07
C PRO A 188 -2.80 -24.40 4.67
N LYS A 189 -1.64 -24.65 5.30
CA LYS A 189 -0.39 -24.08 4.82
C LYS A 189 -0.06 -24.76 3.49
N LEU A 190 -0.09 -24.00 2.40
CA LEU A 190 0.20 -24.51 1.07
C LEU A 190 1.71 -24.50 0.84
N HIS A 191 2.23 -25.55 0.23
CA HIS A 191 3.61 -25.65 -0.24
C HIS A 191 3.59 -25.81 -1.76
N PHE A 192 3.88 -24.73 -2.48
CA PHE A 192 3.82 -24.72 -3.94
C PHE A 192 5.03 -25.45 -4.56
N MET A 193 4.78 -26.15 -5.65
CA MET A 193 5.78 -26.91 -6.38
C MET A 193 5.76 -26.56 -7.88
N PRO A 194 6.83 -25.86 -8.40
CA PRO A 194 7.88 -25.17 -7.66
C PRO A 194 7.35 -23.91 -6.95
N GLY A 195 7.99 -23.49 -5.88
CA GLY A 195 7.64 -22.31 -5.09
C GLY A 195 8.87 -21.52 -4.68
N ASP A 196 9.86 -21.51 -5.58
CA ASP A 196 11.21 -20.96 -5.41
C ASP A 196 11.36 -19.52 -5.97
N ASN A 197 10.34 -19.03 -6.70
CA ASN A 197 10.34 -17.66 -7.17
C ASN A 197 10.34 -16.65 -6.01
N THR A 198 11.09 -15.57 -6.21
CA THR A 198 11.28 -14.51 -5.21
C THR A 198 10.16 -13.49 -5.27
N ILE A 199 9.62 -13.14 -4.11
CA ILE A 199 8.53 -12.16 -3.99
C ILE A 199 8.97 -11.02 -3.07
N PRO A 200 8.93 -9.76 -3.53
CA PRO A 200 9.17 -8.61 -2.67
C PRO A 200 8.10 -8.54 -1.57
N TYR A 201 8.51 -8.55 -0.32
CA TYR A 201 7.61 -8.50 0.82
C TYR A 201 8.06 -7.44 1.82
N ILE A 202 7.18 -7.07 2.73
CA ILE A 202 7.51 -6.24 3.88
C ILE A 202 6.64 -6.62 5.08
N LEU A 203 7.20 -6.58 6.27
CA LEU A 203 6.44 -6.77 7.50
C LEU A 203 5.59 -5.53 7.80
N LEU A 204 4.41 -5.73 8.43
CA LEU A 204 3.50 -4.64 8.75
C LEU A 204 4.16 -3.57 9.64
N ASN A 205 5.01 -3.95 10.58
CA ASN A 205 5.71 -2.98 11.41
C ASN A 205 6.74 -2.18 10.61
N ASP A 206 7.51 -2.85 9.76
CA ASP A 206 8.53 -2.20 8.95
C ASP A 206 7.93 -1.20 7.95
N ILE A 207 6.78 -1.52 7.33
CA ILE A 207 6.13 -0.55 6.45
C ILE A 207 5.64 0.70 7.20
N ILE A 208 5.22 0.57 8.47
CA ILE A 208 4.83 1.71 9.28
C ILE A 208 6.05 2.59 9.59
N GLU A 209 7.16 1.98 9.99
CA GLU A 209 8.40 2.73 10.24
C GLU A 209 8.98 3.33 8.95
N ALA A 210 8.82 2.68 7.80
CA ALA A 210 9.21 3.24 6.51
C ALA A 210 8.36 4.50 6.16
N PHE A 211 7.06 4.50 6.43
CA PHE A 211 6.24 5.70 6.30
C PHE A 211 6.70 6.82 7.26
N ASN A 212 7.06 6.49 8.50
CA ASN A 212 7.61 7.46 9.45
C ASN A 212 8.92 8.08 8.91
N LEU A 213 9.82 7.26 8.35
CA LEU A 213 11.06 7.74 7.75
C LEU A 213 10.78 8.68 6.56
N ILE A 214 9.86 8.28 5.66
CA ILE A 214 9.47 9.11 4.51
C ILE A 214 8.93 10.47 4.97
N ILE A 215 8.07 10.50 5.99
CA ILE A 215 7.49 11.72 6.55
C ILE A 215 8.57 12.59 7.19
N ASN A 216 9.43 12.02 8.03
CA ASN A 216 10.43 12.74 8.80
C ASN A 216 11.54 13.32 7.90
N LYS A 217 11.97 12.57 6.89
CA LYS A 217 13.00 13.00 5.93
C LYS A 217 12.43 13.70 4.70
N MET A 218 11.10 13.77 4.58
CA MET A 218 10.44 14.35 3.41
C MET A 218 10.95 13.71 2.10
N LEU A 219 11.02 12.38 2.04
CA LEU A 219 11.52 11.66 0.86
C LEU A 219 10.57 11.87 -0.32
N SER A 220 11.12 11.91 -1.54
CA SER A 220 10.35 12.12 -2.79
C SER A 220 10.86 11.20 -3.89
N GLY A 221 10.08 11.06 -4.97
CA GLY A 221 10.35 10.10 -6.03
C GLY A 221 9.89 8.69 -5.66
N PRO A 222 10.28 7.68 -6.43
CA PRO A 222 9.98 6.28 -6.11
C PRO A 222 10.73 5.85 -4.85
N VAL A 223 10.04 5.10 -3.98
CA VAL A 223 10.59 4.49 -2.76
C VAL A 223 10.04 3.08 -2.65
N ASN A 224 10.92 2.08 -2.68
CA ASN A 224 10.56 0.69 -2.53
C ASN A 224 10.28 0.37 -1.06
N LEU A 225 9.04 0.02 -0.74
CA LEU A 225 8.64 -0.47 0.57
C LEU A 225 8.61 -2.00 0.55
N CYS A 226 9.80 -2.59 0.50
CA CYS A 226 10.01 -4.04 0.61
C CYS A 226 11.21 -4.31 1.52
N SER A 227 11.32 -5.51 2.05
CA SER A 227 12.46 -5.94 2.87
C SER A 227 13.74 -5.99 2.06
N ASP A 228 14.87 -5.82 2.73
CA ASP A 228 16.21 -6.06 2.17
C ASP A 228 16.56 -7.55 2.06
N ASP A 229 15.76 -8.42 2.67
CA ASP A 229 15.85 -9.88 2.52
C ASP A 229 14.95 -10.37 1.38
N TYR A 230 15.44 -11.34 0.64
CA TYR A 230 14.67 -12.00 -0.41
C TYR A 230 14.05 -13.30 0.09
N VAL A 231 12.74 -13.46 -0.08
CA VAL A 231 12.03 -14.68 0.30
C VAL A 231 11.41 -15.36 -0.91
N THR A 232 11.39 -16.68 -0.89
CA THR A 232 10.65 -17.47 -1.88
C THR A 232 9.15 -17.43 -1.59
N LEU A 233 8.32 -17.79 -2.58
CA LEU A 233 6.87 -17.94 -2.39
C LEU A 233 6.54 -18.82 -1.19
N ASN A 234 7.21 -19.97 -1.06
CA ASN A 234 6.97 -20.91 0.04
C ASN A 234 7.34 -20.28 1.40
N LYS A 235 8.47 -19.57 1.49
CA LYS A 235 8.82 -18.86 2.73
C LYS A 235 7.84 -17.74 3.05
N LEU A 236 7.33 -17.02 2.04
CA LEU A 236 6.28 -16.00 2.23
C LEU A 236 4.98 -16.61 2.81
N ILE A 237 4.54 -17.78 2.30
CA ILE A 237 3.38 -18.50 2.85
C ILE A 237 3.63 -18.91 4.31
N GLU A 238 4.84 -19.37 4.62
CA GLU A 238 5.25 -19.72 5.98
C GLU A 238 5.14 -18.53 6.94
N LEU A 239 5.66 -17.36 6.54
CA LEU A 239 5.52 -16.11 7.29
C LEU A 239 4.06 -15.69 7.52
N CYS A 240 3.20 -15.97 6.54
CA CYS A 240 1.77 -15.70 6.67
C CYS A 240 1.03 -16.68 7.59
N LYS A 241 1.58 -17.88 7.80
CA LYS A 241 0.98 -18.97 8.60
C LYS A 241 1.99 -19.63 9.56
N PRO A 242 2.62 -18.88 10.47
CA PRO A 242 3.71 -19.40 11.30
C PRO A 242 3.28 -20.52 12.25
N TYR A 243 1.98 -20.58 12.61
CA TYR A 243 1.47 -21.57 13.57
C TYR A 243 0.87 -22.83 12.92
N CYS A 244 0.98 -22.98 11.60
CA CYS A 244 0.48 -24.18 10.91
C CYS A 244 1.65 -25.16 10.67
N PRO A 245 1.75 -26.28 11.40
CA PRO A 245 2.90 -27.18 11.32
C PRO A 245 2.91 -28.00 10.02
N ILE A 246 1.72 -28.31 9.48
CA ILE A 246 1.59 -29.19 8.31
C ILE A 246 1.45 -28.36 7.04
N ALA A 247 2.33 -28.59 6.07
CA ALA A 247 2.26 -28.03 4.74
C ALA A 247 1.65 -29.04 3.76
N VAL A 248 0.67 -28.60 2.99
CA VAL A 248 0.01 -29.40 1.96
C VAL A 248 0.63 -29.10 0.61
N PRO A 249 1.16 -30.09 -0.12
CA PRO A 249 1.68 -29.90 -1.47
C PRO A 249 0.62 -29.31 -2.40
N CYS A 250 0.99 -28.32 -3.19
CA CYS A 250 0.10 -27.60 -4.09
C CYS A 250 0.80 -27.35 -5.42
N PRO A 251 0.27 -27.82 -6.56
CA PRO A 251 0.84 -27.49 -7.85
C PRO A 251 0.79 -25.99 -8.11
N ARG A 252 1.91 -25.38 -8.49
CA ARG A 252 2.01 -23.94 -8.82
C ARG A 252 0.97 -23.51 -9.87
N LYS A 253 0.65 -24.39 -10.82
CA LYS A 253 -0.37 -24.15 -11.86
C LYS A 253 -1.73 -23.71 -11.33
N LEU A 254 -2.07 -24.03 -10.09
CA LEU A 254 -3.32 -23.55 -9.47
C LEU A 254 -3.35 -22.04 -9.28
N LEU A 255 -2.20 -21.38 -9.18
CA LEU A 255 -2.12 -19.93 -9.15
C LEU A 255 -2.45 -19.28 -10.51
N GLU A 256 -2.26 -20.00 -11.60
CA GLU A 256 -2.54 -19.53 -12.98
C GLU A 256 -4.05 -19.50 -13.28
N LEU A 257 -4.87 -20.19 -12.50
CA LEU A 257 -6.32 -20.25 -12.67
C LEU A 257 -7.01 -18.90 -12.32
N ASP A 258 -6.31 -18.02 -11.64
CA ASP A 258 -6.83 -16.70 -11.28
C ASP A 258 -5.72 -15.64 -11.42
N LYS A 259 -6.01 -14.56 -12.12
CA LYS A 259 -5.08 -13.42 -12.29
C LYS A 259 -4.51 -12.89 -10.96
N ARG A 260 -5.19 -13.08 -9.81
CA ARG A 260 -4.62 -12.76 -8.49
C ARG A 260 -3.40 -13.59 -8.15
N GLY A 261 -3.34 -14.82 -8.66
CA GLY A 261 -2.18 -15.70 -8.50
C GLY A 261 -0.95 -15.21 -9.27
N GLU A 262 -1.14 -14.50 -10.39
CA GLU A 262 -0.03 -13.95 -11.18
C GLU A 262 0.90 -13.07 -10.33
N LEU A 263 0.37 -12.34 -9.34
CA LEU A 263 1.18 -11.55 -8.41
C LEU A 263 2.10 -12.41 -7.53
N LEU A 264 1.72 -13.66 -7.29
CA LEU A 264 2.53 -14.63 -6.53
C LEU A 264 3.40 -15.49 -7.45
N LEU A 265 3.20 -15.40 -8.76
CA LEU A 265 4.00 -16.09 -9.77
C LEU A 265 5.20 -15.26 -10.25
N ALA A 266 5.17 -13.95 -10.04
CA ALA A 266 6.28 -13.06 -10.37
C ALA A 266 7.55 -13.50 -9.63
N ASP A 267 8.69 -13.32 -10.28
CA ASP A 267 10.03 -13.55 -9.71
C ASP A 267 10.80 -12.24 -9.73
N GLN A 268 10.85 -11.55 -8.60
CA GLN A 268 11.40 -10.20 -8.53
C GLN A 268 12.28 -10.04 -7.29
N LYS A 269 13.52 -9.62 -7.49
CA LYS A 269 14.46 -9.22 -6.43
C LYS A 269 14.54 -7.69 -6.40
N VAL A 270 13.68 -7.08 -5.60
CA VAL A 270 13.61 -5.62 -5.48
C VAL A 270 14.34 -5.17 -4.24
N THR A 271 15.31 -4.26 -4.43
CA THR A 271 16.10 -3.67 -3.33
C THR A 271 15.50 -2.33 -2.93
N PRO A 272 15.31 -2.06 -1.63
CA PRO A 272 14.83 -0.78 -1.11
C PRO A 272 15.97 0.22 -0.90
N SER A 273 16.69 0.60 -1.98
CA SER A 273 17.93 1.38 -1.89
C SER A 273 17.71 2.73 -1.23
N VAL A 274 16.63 3.44 -1.56
CA VAL A 274 16.32 4.74 -0.95
C VAL A 274 16.11 4.62 0.56
N LEU A 275 15.46 3.57 1.06
CA LEU A 275 15.30 3.37 2.51
C LEU A 275 16.64 3.07 3.19
N LEU A 276 17.45 2.18 2.61
CA LEU A 276 18.76 1.80 3.14
C LEU A 276 19.72 2.99 3.18
N GLU A 277 19.82 3.78 2.12
CA GLU A 277 20.63 5.00 2.05
C GLU A 277 20.20 6.06 3.07
N ASN A 278 18.94 6.01 3.49
CA ASN A 278 18.42 6.89 4.53
C ASN A 278 18.52 6.31 5.95
N GLY A 279 19.20 5.18 6.12
CA GLY A 279 19.50 4.57 7.42
C GLY A 279 18.36 3.70 7.97
N PHE A 280 17.45 3.22 7.11
CA PHE A 280 16.39 2.29 7.54
C PHE A 280 16.95 0.92 7.86
N THR A 281 16.48 0.32 8.94
CA THR A 281 16.85 -1.04 9.34
C THR A 281 15.62 -1.92 9.40
N PHE A 282 15.62 -3.02 8.65
CA PHE A 282 14.53 -3.97 8.59
C PHE A 282 14.56 -4.98 9.74
N THR A 283 13.39 -5.43 10.16
CA THR A 283 13.25 -6.55 11.10
C THR A 283 13.71 -7.84 10.42
N LYS A 284 14.74 -8.48 10.97
CA LYS A 284 15.23 -9.75 10.45
C LYS A 284 14.26 -10.88 10.78
N ILE A 285 13.86 -11.64 9.76
CA ILE A 285 13.08 -12.88 9.94
C ILE A 285 14.03 -14.03 10.27
N LYS A 286 13.68 -14.79 11.30
CA LYS A 286 14.40 -16.02 11.70
C LYS A 286 13.95 -17.23 10.88
#